data_7c767c0bf0efaf60bc993300ec42884a
#
_entry.id   7c767c0bf0efaf60bc993300ec42884a
#
_cell.length_a   1.000
_cell.length_b   1.000
_cell.length_c   1.000
_cell.angle_alpha   90.00
_cell.angle_beta   90.00
_cell.angle_gamma   90.00
#
_symmetry.space_group_name_H-M   'P 1'
#
loop_
_entity.id
_entity.type
_entity.pdbx_description
1 polymer ?
#
loop_
_entity_poly.entity_id
_entity_poly.type
_entity_poly.pdbx_seq_one_letter_code
_entity_poly.pdbx_strand_id
1 'polypeptide(L)'
;MRFSIPIATPITLLVLMAFFLIYLSCETTTDSSGEPRSKTYDSPPPFSIDSANDFSAVFEMESGDKFTVDLYEKLAPKTVNNFVFLAREGYYDSTTFHRVIDNFMAQGGDPSGTGSGSPGYYFDNELHVDARHDSAGVLSMANKGLINGKGTNGSQFFITFTPTEFLDGFDSNDKPKDCSSDSCHSVFGKVINGMDVVNSISRRDPSTANKAGDAIKTITIKSD
;
A
#
# COMPACT_ATOMS: atom_id res chain seq x y z
N MET A 1 83.99 -40.88 31.06
CA MET A 1 83.10 -40.18 30.14
C MET A 1 81.76 -40.13 30.80
N ARG A 2 81.33 -38.99 31.30
CA ARG A 2 79.98 -38.74 31.94
C ARG A 2 79.24 -37.78 31.04
N PHE A 3 78.14 -38.23 30.44
CA PHE A 3 77.25 -37.39 29.74
C PHE A 3 76.17 -36.91 30.70
N SER A 4 76.07 -35.62 30.88
CA SER A 4 74.96 -34.94 31.65
C SER A 4 73.84 -34.59 30.72
N ILE A 5 72.63 -34.99 31.05
CA ILE A 5 71.38 -34.64 30.34
C ILE A 5 70.78 -33.45 31.06
N PRO A 6 70.41 -32.31 30.41
CA PRO A 6 69.72 -31.23 31.03
C PRO A 6 68.22 -31.52 31.12
N ILE A 7 67.70 -31.21 32.29
CA ILE A 7 66.26 -31.28 32.64
C ILE A 7 65.53 -30.16 31.95
N ALA A 8 64.51 -30.48 31.13
CA ALA A 8 63.59 -29.54 30.54
C ALA A 8 62.47 -29.21 31.53
N THR A 9 62.25 -27.93 31.80
CA THR A 9 61.15 -27.39 32.55
C THR A 9 59.87 -27.39 31.76
N PRO A 10 58.67 -27.72 32.31
CA PRO A 10 57.41 -27.67 31.60
C PRO A 10 56.90 -26.22 31.50
N ILE A 11 56.66 -25.76 30.25
CA ILE A 11 56.02 -24.52 29.94
C ILE A 11 54.50 -24.67 30.20
N THR A 12 54.00 -23.96 31.17
CA THR A 12 52.56 -23.89 31.48
C THR A 12 51.87 -23.11 30.37
N LEU A 13 51.05 -23.78 29.55
CA LEU A 13 50.25 -23.18 28.50
C LEU A 13 49.00 -22.58 29.12
N LEU A 14 48.99 -21.24 29.26
CA LEU A 14 47.81 -20.47 29.69
C LEU A 14 46.86 -20.34 28.51
N VAL A 15 45.76 -21.12 28.49
CA VAL A 15 44.70 -21.02 27.51
C VAL A 15 43.81 -19.82 27.89
N LEU A 16 44.00 -18.69 27.22
CA LEU A 16 43.08 -17.55 27.27
C LEU A 16 41.88 -17.89 26.40
N MET A 17 40.76 -18.25 27.07
CA MET A 17 39.44 -18.33 26.44
C MET A 17 38.93 -16.90 26.20
N ALA A 18 39.13 -16.37 24.99
CA ALA A 18 38.50 -15.18 24.52
C ALA A 18 37.03 -15.50 24.20
N PHE A 19 36.10 -15.10 25.08
CA PHE A 19 34.68 -15.06 24.77
C PHE A 19 34.44 -14.01 23.69
N PHE A 20 34.28 -14.45 22.45
CA PHE A 20 33.80 -13.62 21.37
C PHE A 20 32.29 -13.46 21.53
N LEU A 21 31.86 -12.40 22.24
CA LEU A 21 30.47 -11.91 22.22
C LEU A 21 30.20 -11.40 20.80
N ILE A 22 29.56 -12.25 19.99
CA ILE A 22 28.98 -11.81 18.71
C ILE A 22 27.77 -10.97 19.07
N TYR A 23 27.95 -9.66 19.14
CA TYR A 23 26.85 -8.72 19.04
C TYR A 23 26.29 -8.84 17.62
N LEU A 24 25.15 -9.51 17.51
CA LEU A 24 24.36 -9.47 16.28
C LEU A 24 23.80 -8.04 16.16
N SER A 25 24.62 -7.15 15.61
CA SER A 25 24.16 -5.81 15.19
C SER A 25 23.19 -6.06 14.04
N CYS A 26 21.90 -5.83 14.30
CA CYS A 26 20.93 -5.68 13.24
C CYS A 26 21.29 -4.37 12.51
N GLU A 27 22.18 -4.46 11.53
CA GLU A 27 22.45 -3.35 10.63
C GLU A 27 21.20 -3.16 9.76
N THR A 28 20.42 -2.14 10.09
CA THR A 28 19.49 -1.55 9.14
C THR A 28 20.34 -0.95 8.03
N THR A 29 20.52 -1.68 6.94
CA THR A 29 21.15 -1.16 5.74
C THR A 29 20.24 -0.11 5.13
N THR A 30 20.46 1.16 5.47
CA THR A 30 19.93 2.28 4.68
C THR A 30 20.72 2.31 3.38
N ASP A 31 20.02 2.10 2.27
CA ASP A 31 20.59 2.36 0.96
C ASP A 31 20.81 3.88 0.82
N SER A 32 22.00 4.28 0.42
CA SER A 32 22.44 5.67 0.30
C SER A 32 21.83 6.41 -0.89
N SER A 33 20.90 5.80 -1.65
CA SER A 33 20.29 6.40 -2.85
C SER A 33 19.01 7.20 -2.58
N GLY A 34 18.41 7.11 -1.37
CA GLY A 34 17.15 7.81 -1.06
C GLY A 34 15.94 7.40 -1.89
N GLU A 35 16.07 6.40 -2.75
CA GLU A 35 14.98 5.84 -3.54
C GLU A 35 14.07 4.97 -2.65
N PRO A 36 12.75 5.20 -2.67
CA PRO A 36 11.81 4.33 -1.98
C PRO A 36 11.91 2.92 -2.58
N ARG A 37 12.33 1.93 -1.78
CA ARG A 37 12.34 0.54 -2.24
C ARG A 37 10.91 0.13 -2.56
N SER A 38 10.63 -0.16 -3.82
CA SER A 38 9.39 -0.79 -4.23
C SER A 38 9.30 -2.16 -3.54
N LYS A 39 8.50 -2.24 -2.47
CA LYS A 39 8.22 -3.52 -1.81
C LYS A 39 7.36 -4.37 -2.74
N THR A 40 7.75 -5.62 -2.95
CA THR A 40 6.98 -6.62 -3.71
C THR A 40 6.70 -7.83 -2.85
N TYR A 41 5.54 -8.44 -3.05
CA TYR A 41 5.06 -9.60 -2.30
C TYR A 41 4.60 -10.69 -3.26
N ASP A 42 4.78 -11.95 -2.88
CA ASP A 42 4.46 -13.10 -3.74
C ASP A 42 2.95 -13.40 -3.83
N SER A 43 2.17 -12.91 -2.89
CA SER A 43 0.73 -13.15 -2.80
C SER A 43 0.01 -12.05 -2.01
N PRO A 44 -1.34 -11.92 -2.15
CA PRO A 44 -2.12 -11.09 -1.26
C PRO A 44 -1.90 -11.44 0.22
N PRO A 45 -1.95 -10.45 1.13
CA PRO A 45 -1.73 -10.71 2.55
C PRO A 45 -2.77 -11.68 3.12
N PRO A 46 -2.39 -12.49 4.13
CA PRO A 46 -3.37 -13.26 4.89
C PRO A 46 -4.38 -12.32 5.54
N PHE A 47 -5.61 -12.80 5.70
CA PHE A 47 -6.65 -12.01 6.37
C PHE A 47 -6.29 -11.80 7.84
N SER A 48 -6.17 -10.55 8.27
CA SER A 48 -5.64 -10.18 9.59
C SER A 48 -6.42 -9.06 10.30
N ILE A 49 -7.37 -8.39 9.61
CA ILE A 49 -8.23 -7.41 10.25
C ILE A 49 -9.42 -8.11 10.92
N ASP A 50 -9.88 -7.54 12.03
CA ASP A 50 -11.19 -7.91 12.61
C ASP A 50 -12.23 -6.92 12.08
N SER A 51 -13.13 -7.40 11.23
CA SER A 51 -14.20 -6.57 10.65
C SER A 51 -15.29 -6.15 11.64
N ALA A 52 -15.19 -6.57 12.91
CA ALA A 52 -16.02 -6.04 14.00
C ALA A 52 -15.53 -4.66 14.48
N ASN A 53 -14.27 -4.33 14.25
CA ASN A 53 -13.69 -3.02 14.55
C ASN A 53 -13.94 -2.08 13.37
N ASP A 54 -14.12 -0.79 13.66
CA ASP A 54 -14.20 0.24 12.63
C ASP A 54 -12.77 0.72 12.27
N PHE A 55 -12.47 0.82 10.98
CA PHE A 55 -11.16 1.24 10.50
C PHE A 55 -11.22 2.58 9.78
N SER A 56 -10.23 3.43 10.03
CA SER A 56 -10.02 4.65 9.25
C SER A 56 -8.56 4.81 8.84
N ALA A 57 -8.36 5.51 7.71
CA ALA A 57 -7.05 5.81 7.16
C ALA A 57 -6.83 7.33 7.16
N VAL A 58 -5.77 7.79 7.82
CA VAL A 58 -5.33 9.19 7.76
C VAL A 58 -4.21 9.30 6.75
N PHE A 59 -4.48 9.96 5.64
CA PHE A 59 -3.49 10.32 4.63
C PHE A 59 -2.81 11.62 5.05
N GLU A 60 -1.50 11.62 5.15
CA GLU A 60 -0.66 12.81 5.29
C GLU A 60 0.06 13.06 3.97
N MET A 61 -0.15 14.22 3.38
CA MET A 61 0.53 14.65 2.16
C MET A 61 1.91 15.21 2.48
N GLU A 62 2.82 15.23 1.50
CA GLU A 62 4.14 15.87 1.69
C GLU A 62 4.04 17.37 2.00
N SER A 63 2.94 18.03 1.65
CA SER A 63 2.62 19.42 2.06
C SER A 63 2.37 19.55 3.57
N GLY A 64 2.10 18.44 4.28
CA GLY A 64 1.68 18.41 5.67
C GLY A 64 0.15 18.42 5.85
N ASP A 65 -0.61 18.65 4.78
CA ASP A 65 -2.07 18.59 4.81
C ASP A 65 -2.55 17.15 4.99
N LYS A 66 -3.75 16.99 5.57
CA LYS A 66 -4.29 15.67 5.89
C LYS A 66 -5.75 15.54 5.49
N PHE A 67 -6.11 14.33 5.08
CA PHE A 67 -7.50 13.92 4.96
C PHE A 67 -7.71 12.54 5.58
N THR A 68 -8.94 12.24 5.99
CA THR A 68 -9.30 10.98 6.65
C THR A 68 -10.37 10.27 5.84
N VAL A 69 -10.17 8.97 5.67
CA VAL A 69 -11.09 8.06 4.98
C VAL A 69 -11.63 7.06 5.98
N ASP A 70 -12.94 6.88 6.02
CA ASP A 70 -13.62 5.76 6.66
C ASP A 70 -13.52 4.55 5.75
N LEU A 71 -13.06 3.41 6.26
CA LEU A 71 -12.88 2.18 5.48
C LEU A 71 -14.11 1.27 5.64
N TYR A 72 -14.48 0.57 4.59
CA TYR A 72 -15.69 -0.27 4.54
C TYR A 72 -15.35 -1.74 4.78
N GLU A 73 -14.77 -2.05 5.95
CA GLU A 73 -14.33 -3.40 6.32
C GLU A 73 -15.47 -4.44 6.38
N LYS A 74 -16.72 -3.98 6.51
CA LYS A 74 -17.92 -4.84 6.50
C LYS A 74 -18.43 -5.10 5.08
N LEU A 75 -18.18 -4.19 4.13
CA LEU A 75 -18.66 -4.27 2.74
C LEU A 75 -17.60 -4.83 1.79
N ALA A 76 -16.32 -4.54 2.07
CA ALA A 76 -15.18 -4.95 1.26
C ALA A 76 -14.00 -5.44 2.13
N PRO A 77 -14.21 -6.47 2.99
CA PRO A 77 -13.23 -6.89 4.00
C PRO A 77 -11.87 -7.29 3.43
N LYS A 78 -11.82 -7.98 2.30
CA LYS A 78 -10.54 -8.39 1.68
C LYS A 78 -9.78 -7.21 1.13
N THR A 79 -10.48 -6.26 0.51
CA THR A 79 -9.93 -5.04 -0.06
C THR A 79 -9.38 -4.14 1.05
N VAL A 80 -10.15 -3.97 2.13
CA VAL A 80 -9.70 -3.22 3.32
C VAL A 80 -8.50 -3.90 3.96
N ASN A 81 -8.52 -5.24 4.13
CA ASN A 81 -7.38 -5.99 4.67
C ASN A 81 -6.11 -5.78 3.85
N ASN A 82 -6.21 -5.82 2.52
CA ASN A 82 -5.10 -5.56 1.60
C ASN A 82 -4.56 -4.13 1.77
N PHE A 83 -5.44 -3.14 1.78
CA PHE A 83 -5.07 -1.74 1.93
C PHE A 83 -4.42 -1.45 3.30
N VAL A 84 -5.01 -1.97 4.38
CA VAL A 84 -4.49 -1.84 5.76
C VAL A 84 -3.11 -2.47 5.89
N PHE A 85 -2.92 -3.67 5.33
CA PHE A 85 -1.61 -4.33 5.31
C PHE A 85 -0.56 -3.46 4.60
N LEU A 86 -0.84 -3.03 3.37
CA LEU A 86 0.10 -2.22 2.59
C LEU A 86 0.40 -0.87 3.27
N ALA A 87 -0.60 -0.22 3.86
CA ALA A 87 -0.41 1.02 4.61
C ALA A 87 0.49 0.82 5.84
N ARG A 88 0.24 -0.23 6.64
CA ARG A 88 1.06 -0.55 7.82
C ARG A 88 2.50 -0.93 7.48
N GLU A 89 2.71 -1.52 6.32
CA GLU A 89 4.04 -1.80 5.78
C GLU A 89 4.76 -0.55 5.23
N GLY A 90 4.12 0.63 5.24
CA GLY A 90 4.66 1.85 4.62
C GLY A 90 4.81 1.74 3.10
N TYR A 91 4.01 0.87 2.45
CA TYR A 91 4.05 0.67 1.00
C TYR A 91 3.68 1.94 0.23
N TYR A 92 2.79 2.75 0.80
CA TYR A 92 2.30 3.98 0.19
C TYR A 92 3.17 5.21 0.49
N ASP A 93 4.17 5.09 1.36
CA ASP A 93 5.05 6.21 1.72
C ASP A 93 5.81 6.70 0.49
N SER A 94 5.79 8.00 0.26
CA SER A 94 6.37 8.68 -0.90
C SER A 94 5.77 8.29 -2.27
N THR A 95 4.68 7.50 -2.32
CA THR A 95 3.94 7.29 -3.57
C THR A 95 3.17 8.55 -3.97
N THR A 96 2.83 8.68 -5.24
CA THR A 96 2.22 9.91 -5.76
C THR A 96 0.83 9.67 -6.32
N PHE A 97 0.02 10.73 -6.37
CA PHE A 97 -1.17 10.76 -7.22
C PHE A 97 -0.71 10.97 -8.66
N HIS A 98 -0.44 9.87 -9.34
CA HIS A 98 0.18 9.86 -10.67
C HIS A 98 -0.78 10.20 -11.81
N ARG A 99 -2.11 10.08 -11.61
CA ARG A 99 -3.14 10.43 -12.60
C ARG A 99 -4.29 11.14 -11.90
N VAL A 100 -4.52 12.41 -12.26
CA VAL A 100 -5.55 13.27 -11.64
C VAL A 100 -6.31 13.99 -12.72
N ILE A 101 -7.59 13.68 -12.88
CA ILE A 101 -8.47 14.19 -13.93
C ILE A 101 -9.60 15.01 -13.29
N ASP A 102 -9.75 16.24 -13.78
CA ASP A 102 -10.85 17.13 -13.34
C ASP A 102 -12.21 16.46 -13.47
N ASN A 103 -13.08 16.73 -12.51
CA ASN A 103 -14.45 16.22 -12.47
C ASN A 103 -14.54 14.69 -12.60
N PHE A 104 -13.47 13.99 -12.26
CA PHE A 104 -13.45 12.54 -12.26
C PHE A 104 -12.78 11.99 -10.98
N MET A 105 -11.45 11.90 -10.92
CA MET A 105 -10.77 11.26 -9.78
C MET A 105 -9.29 11.62 -9.67
N ALA A 106 -8.72 11.38 -8.47
CA ALA A 106 -7.28 11.32 -8.22
C ALA A 106 -6.86 9.87 -7.97
N GLN A 107 -5.95 9.33 -8.80
CA GLN A 107 -5.45 7.95 -8.72
C GLN A 107 -4.01 7.94 -8.22
N GLY A 108 -3.76 7.10 -7.19
CA GLY A 108 -2.47 6.91 -6.54
C GLY A 108 -2.19 5.45 -6.20
N GLY A 109 -1.24 5.22 -5.26
CA GLY A 109 -0.91 3.89 -4.74
C GLY A 109 -0.04 3.03 -5.66
N ASP A 110 0.57 3.64 -6.68
CA ASP A 110 1.59 3.02 -7.52
C ASP A 110 3.00 3.36 -7.01
N PRO A 111 3.81 2.39 -6.58
CA PRO A 111 5.16 2.65 -6.08
C PRO A 111 6.11 3.19 -7.16
N SER A 112 5.82 2.93 -8.44
CA SER A 112 6.60 3.45 -9.55
C SER A 112 6.18 4.86 -10.00
N GLY A 113 4.99 5.32 -9.62
CA GLY A 113 4.41 6.60 -10.05
C GLY A 113 4.09 6.68 -11.54
N THR A 114 4.12 5.57 -12.27
CA THR A 114 3.89 5.49 -13.73
C THR A 114 2.49 5.01 -14.12
N GLY A 115 1.73 4.47 -13.17
CA GLY A 115 0.46 3.78 -13.39
C GLY A 115 0.60 2.28 -13.70
N SER A 116 1.84 1.77 -13.79
CA SER A 116 2.10 0.37 -14.16
C SER A 116 2.54 -0.50 -12.99
N GLY A 117 2.94 0.09 -11.86
CA GLY A 117 3.41 -0.60 -10.67
C GLY A 117 2.32 -1.39 -9.96
N SER A 118 2.74 -2.43 -9.25
CA SER A 118 1.86 -3.30 -8.45
C SER A 118 2.61 -3.84 -7.23
N PRO A 119 1.90 -4.39 -6.24
CA PRO A 119 2.55 -4.99 -5.08
C PRO A 119 3.15 -6.39 -5.36
N GLY A 120 3.17 -6.86 -6.62
CA GLY A 120 3.65 -8.19 -7.02
C GLY A 120 2.53 -9.21 -7.19
N TYR A 121 1.31 -8.89 -6.80
CA TYR A 121 0.15 -9.76 -6.90
C TYR A 121 -1.10 -9.00 -7.34
N TYR A 122 -2.15 -9.77 -7.67
CA TYR A 122 -3.49 -9.25 -7.94
C TYR A 122 -4.53 -10.09 -7.18
N PHE A 123 -5.70 -9.48 -6.95
CA PHE A 123 -6.86 -10.13 -6.36
C PHE A 123 -8.17 -9.70 -7.04
N ASP A 124 -9.22 -10.50 -6.84
CA ASP A 124 -10.50 -10.29 -7.49
C ASP A 124 -11.26 -9.08 -6.94
N ASN A 125 -12.20 -8.56 -7.73
CA ASN A 125 -13.13 -7.53 -7.27
C ASN A 125 -13.95 -8.03 -6.09
N GLU A 126 -14.19 -7.12 -5.16
CA GLU A 126 -15.09 -7.30 -4.02
C GLU A 126 -16.15 -6.22 -4.12
N LEU A 127 -17.31 -6.59 -4.67
CA LEU A 127 -18.38 -5.66 -5.02
C LEU A 127 -19.54 -5.83 -4.04
N HIS A 128 -20.06 -4.74 -3.53
CA HIS A 128 -21.21 -4.75 -2.64
C HIS A 128 -22.26 -3.74 -3.12
N VAL A 129 -23.54 -4.09 -3.03
CA VAL A 129 -24.65 -3.28 -3.52
C VAL A 129 -24.76 -1.91 -2.81
N ASP A 130 -24.36 -1.85 -1.54
CA ASP A 130 -24.36 -0.63 -0.73
C ASP A 130 -23.04 0.18 -0.84
N ALA A 131 -22.03 -0.32 -1.57
CA ALA A 131 -20.77 0.35 -1.78
C ALA A 131 -20.69 0.89 -3.20
N ARG A 132 -21.10 2.16 -3.37
CA ARG A 132 -21.31 2.80 -4.69
C ARG A 132 -20.40 4.00 -4.90
N HIS A 133 -20.19 4.34 -6.18
CA HIS A 133 -19.52 5.57 -6.60
C HIS A 133 -20.52 6.75 -6.73
N ASP A 134 -21.39 6.92 -5.76
CA ASP A 134 -22.55 7.82 -5.78
C ASP A 134 -22.24 9.30 -5.47
N SER A 135 -21.01 9.59 -5.09
CA SER A 135 -20.64 10.92 -4.57
C SER A 135 -19.15 11.20 -4.73
N ALA A 136 -18.74 12.43 -4.45
CA ALA A 136 -17.34 12.80 -4.27
C ALA A 136 -16.75 12.15 -3.02
N GLY A 137 -15.45 11.88 -3.03
CA GLY A 137 -14.69 11.33 -1.90
C GLY A 137 -14.78 9.82 -1.74
N VAL A 138 -15.36 9.08 -2.68
CA VAL A 138 -15.37 7.61 -2.65
C VAL A 138 -13.97 7.09 -2.94
N LEU A 139 -13.46 6.20 -2.05
CA LEU A 139 -12.20 5.49 -2.22
C LEU A 139 -12.46 4.11 -2.84
N SER A 140 -11.84 3.85 -3.98
CA SER A 140 -12.06 2.64 -4.76
C SER A 140 -10.77 2.09 -5.36
N MET A 141 -10.73 0.77 -5.64
CA MET A 141 -9.57 0.13 -6.25
C MET A 141 -9.48 0.45 -7.75
N ALA A 142 -8.29 0.88 -8.18
CA ALA A 142 -7.96 0.92 -9.59
C ALA A 142 -7.58 -0.48 -10.07
N ASN A 143 -8.15 -0.90 -11.20
CA ASN A 143 -7.87 -2.18 -11.84
C ASN A 143 -7.91 -2.07 -13.37
N LYS A 144 -7.47 -3.12 -14.06
CA LYS A 144 -7.46 -3.24 -15.52
C LYS A 144 -8.60 -4.14 -16.04
N GLY A 145 -9.66 -4.33 -15.24
CA GLY A 145 -10.72 -5.30 -15.51
C GLY A 145 -10.29 -6.73 -15.23
N LEU A 146 -10.98 -7.69 -15.84
CA LEU A 146 -10.67 -9.10 -15.68
C LEU A 146 -9.64 -9.55 -16.72
N ILE A 147 -8.59 -10.24 -16.28
CA ILE A 147 -7.63 -10.92 -17.17
C ILE A 147 -7.77 -12.42 -16.94
N ASN A 148 -8.15 -13.17 -17.99
CA ASN A 148 -8.45 -14.59 -17.90
C ASN A 148 -9.48 -14.94 -16.80
N GLY A 149 -10.51 -14.09 -16.65
CA GLY A 149 -11.57 -14.25 -15.66
C GLY A 149 -11.17 -13.91 -14.21
N LYS A 150 -9.97 -13.38 -13.98
CA LYS A 150 -9.47 -12.98 -12.66
C LYS A 150 -9.34 -11.46 -12.55
N GLY A 151 -9.68 -10.92 -11.38
CA GLY A 151 -9.53 -9.51 -11.07
C GLY A 151 -8.06 -9.06 -11.06
N THR A 152 -7.87 -7.76 -11.26
CA THR A 152 -6.53 -7.15 -11.35
C THR A 152 -6.33 -6.04 -10.31
N ASN A 153 -7.04 -6.10 -9.18
CA ASN A 153 -6.79 -5.20 -8.06
C ASN A 153 -5.41 -5.51 -7.44
N GLY A 154 -4.66 -4.46 -7.11
CA GLY A 154 -3.34 -4.58 -6.49
C GLY A 154 -3.18 -3.61 -5.34
N SER A 155 -2.38 -2.56 -5.52
CA SER A 155 -2.18 -1.48 -4.56
C SER A 155 -2.80 -0.15 -5.00
N GLN A 156 -3.06 0.03 -6.30
CA GLN A 156 -3.53 1.30 -6.81
C GLN A 156 -5.00 1.54 -6.44
N PHE A 157 -5.30 2.76 -6.05
CA PHE A 157 -6.63 3.24 -5.68
C PHE A 157 -6.91 4.59 -6.33
N PHE A 158 -8.18 5.01 -6.30
CA PHE A 158 -8.56 6.36 -6.67
C PHE A 158 -9.59 6.93 -5.70
N ILE A 159 -9.64 8.27 -5.64
CA ILE A 159 -10.63 9.03 -4.87
C ILE A 159 -11.43 9.87 -5.85
N THR A 160 -12.75 9.77 -5.84
CA THR A 160 -13.64 10.46 -6.76
C THR A 160 -13.78 11.95 -6.41
N PHE A 161 -13.88 12.81 -7.43
CA PHE A 161 -14.24 14.23 -7.27
C PHE A 161 -15.74 14.48 -7.48
N THR A 162 -16.42 13.55 -8.13
CA THR A 162 -17.87 13.60 -8.45
C THR A 162 -18.43 12.19 -8.42
N PRO A 163 -19.75 11.99 -8.46
CA PRO A 163 -20.35 10.68 -8.71
C PRO A 163 -19.83 10.05 -10.00
N THR A 164 -19.50 8.76 -9.97
CA THR A 164 -18.97 7.99 -11.10
C THR A 164 -19.61 6.60 -11.17
N GLU A 165 -20.94 6.55 -11.09
CA GLU A 165 -21.77 5.33 -10.98
C GLU A 165 -21.53 4.33 -12.11
N PHE A 166 -20.99 4.78 -13.26
CA PHE A 166 -20.59 3.88 -14.34
C PHE A 166 -19.48 2.89 -13.97
N LEU A 167 -18.75 3.14 -12.85
CA LEU A 167 -17.72 2.27 -12.29
C LEU A 167 -18.26 1.23 -11.30
N ASP A 168 -19.55 1.31 -10.95
CA ASP A 168 -20.18 0.36 -10.02
C ASP A 168 -20.25 -1.05 -10.61
N GLY A 169 -20.18 -2.05 -9.75
CA GLY A 169 -20.40 -3.46 -10.12
C GLY A 169 -21.87 -3.85 -10.24
N PHE A 170 -22.80 -2.92 -10.00
CA PHE A 170 -24.25 -3.11 -10.06
C PHE A 170 -24.90 -1.99 -10.86
N ASP A 171 -26.02 -2.24 -11.50
CA ASP A 171 -26.82 -1.23 -12.19
C ASP A 171 -27.69 -0.43 -11.21
N SER A 172 -28.50 0.50 -11.73
CA SER A 172 -29.41 1.33 -10.93
C SER A 172 -30.59 0.55 -10.32
N ASN A 173 -30.77 -0.71 -10.64
CA ASN A 173 -31.78 -1.62 -10.10
C ASN A 173 -31.14 -2.69 -9.20
N ASP A 174 -29.91 -2.47 -8.73
CA ASP A 174 -29.12 -3.38 -7.88
C ASP A 174 -28.84 -4.73 -8.50
N LYS A 175 -28.85 -4.83 -9.84
CA LYS A 175 -28.48 -6.06 -10.54
C LYS A 175 -26.97 -6.04 -10.82
N PRO A 176 -26.28 -7.17 -10.58
CA PRO A 176 -24.88 -7.31 -10.92
C PRO A 176 -24.64 -7.05 -12.41
N LYS A 177 -23.61 -6.25 -12.72
CA LYS A 177 -23.11 -6.02 -14.08
C LYS A 177 -22.18 -7.15 -14.51
N ASP A 178 -22.01 -7.31 -15.81
CA ASP A 178 -21.00 -8.20 -16.37
C ASP A 178 -19.63 -7.52 -16.37
N CYS A 179 -18.84 -7.73 -15.31
CA CYS A 179 -17.50 -7.14 -15.18
C CYS A 179 -16.47 -7.69 -16.19
N SER A 180 -16.84 -8.59 -17.08
CA SER A 180 -15.99 -8.98 -18.22
C SER A 180 -16.07 -7.97 -19.37
N SER A 181 -17.15 -7.23 -19.45
CA SER A 181 -17.40 -6.19 -20.47
C SER A 181 -17.55 -4.79 -19.89
N ASP A 182 -17.99 -4.68 -18.64
CA ASP A 182 -18.19 -3.43 -17.93
C ASP A 182 -17.05 -3.10 -16.99
N SER A 183 -16.84 -1.80 -16.74
CA SER A 183 -15.96 -1.36 -15.65
C SER A 183 -16.62 -1.66 -14.32
N CYS A 184 -15.92 -2.43 -13.46
CA CYS A 184 -16.34 -2.73 -12.10
C CYS A 184 -15.18 -2.48 -11.15
N HIS A 185 -15.37 -1.60 -10.18
CA HIS A 185 -14.34 -1.25 -9.21
C HIS A 185 -14.84 -1.47 -7.79
N SER A 186 -13.96 -1.98 -6.92
CA SER A 186 -14.28 -2.26 -5.52
C SER A 186 -14.22 -0.99 -4.71
N VAL A 187 -15.37 -0.46 -4.31
CA VAL A 187 -15.46 0.64 -3.34
C VAL A 187 -15.14 0.10 -1.96
N PHE A 188 -14.19 0.71 -1.26
CA PHE A 188 -13.76 0.23 0.06
C PHE A 188 -13.59 1.32 1.11
N GLY A 189 -14.07 2.55 0.82
CA GLY A 189 -14.07 3.63 1.81
C GLY A 189 -14.58 4.95 1.26
N LYS A 190 -14.63 5.95 2.14
CA LYS A 190 -15.06 7.30 1.82
C LYS A 190 -14.33 8.34 2.66
N VAL A 191 -13.97 9.46 2.04
CA VAL A 191 -13.41 10.62 2.73
C VAL A 191 -14.47 11.20 3.66
N ILE A 192 -14.14 11.26 4.96
CA ILE A 192 -15.01 11.82 6.00
C ILE A 192 -14.51 13.18 6.52
N ASN A 193 -13.25 13.51 6.25
CA ASN A 193 -12.66 14.79 6.62
C ASN A 193 -11.53 15.16 5.64
N GLY A 194 -11.38 16.45 5.32
CA GLY A 194 -10.31 16.96 4.46
C GLY A 194 -10.58 16.78 2.95
N MET A 195 -11.83 16.81 2.51
CA MET A 195 -12.16 16.76 1.08
C MET A 195 -11.60 17.96 0.30
N ASP A 196 -11.38 19.09 0.94
CA ASP A 196 -10.69 20.26 0.40
C ASP A 196 -9.21 19.93 0.06
N VAL A 197 -8.53 19.15 0.90
CA VAL A 197 -7.18 18.64 0.62
C VAL A 197 -7.19 17.74 -0.61
N VAL A 198 -8.17 16.81 -0.71
CA VAL A 198 -8.32 15.95 -1.89
C VAL A 198 -8.55 16.79 -3.15
N ASN A 199 -9.40 17.81 -3.08
CA ASN A 199 -9.68 18.69 -4.21
C ASN A 199 -8.48 19.56 -4.62
N SER A 200 -7.54 19.83 -3.71
CA SER A 200 -6.31 20.59 -3.97
C SER A 200 -5.23 19.78 -4.69
N ILE A 201 -5.35 18.45 -4.77
CA ILE A 201 -4.39 17.60 -5.47
C ILE A 201 -4.25 18.07 -6.92
N SER A 202 -3.01 18.31 -7.33
CA SER A 202 -2.66 18.91 -8.62
C SER A 202 -3.11 18.02 -9.79
N ARG A 203 -3.80 18.61 -10.75
CA ARG A 203 -4.23 17.92 -11.98
C ARG A 203 -3.01 17.39 -12.75
N ARG A 204 -3.08 16.14 -13.18
CA ARG A 204 -1.95 15.46 -13.80
C ARG A 204 -2.40 14.39 -14.80
N ASP A 205 -1.97 14.55 -16.03
CA ASP A 205 -2.03 13.52 -17.05
C ASP A 205 -0.65 12.83 -17.13
N PRO A 206 -0.52 11.55 -16.80
CA PRO A 206 0.77 10.86 -16.80
C PRO A 206 1.43 10.78 -18.19
N SER A 207 0.66 10.92 -19.28
CA SER A 207 1.18 10.87 -20.64
C SER A 207 1.92 12.15 -21.07
N THR A 208 1.61 13.28 -20.43
CA THR A 208 2.15 14.60 -20.78
C THR A 208 2.90 15.28 -19.64
N ALA A 209 2.77 14.77 -18.43
CA ALA A 209 3.36 15.38 -17.25
C ALA A 209 4.89 15.25 -17.25
N ASN A 210 5.56 16.35 -16.97
CA ASN A 210 7.02 16.43 -16.85
C ASN A 210 7.51 16.47 -15.39
N LYS A 211 6.60 16.35 -14.41
CA LYS A 211 6.88 16.33 -12.97
C LYS A 211 6.12 15.18 -12.32
N ALA A 212 6.60 14.73 -11.18
CA ALA A 212 5.86 13.81 -10.31
C ALA A 212 4.53 14.43 -9.86
N GLY A 213 3.56 13.60 -9.51
CA GLY A 213 2.33 14.03 -8.86
C GLY A 213 2.57 14.41 -7.39
N ASP A 214 1.53 14.96 -6.74
CA ASP A 214 1.59 15.28 -5.32
C ASP A 214 1.77 13.98 -4.54
N ALA A 215 2.74 13.99 -3.60
CA ALA A 215 3.17 12.81 -2.89
C ALA A 215 2.39 12.62 -1.57
N ILE A 216 2.12 11.36 -1.27
CA ILE A 216 1.65 10.89 0.02
C ILE A 216 2.89 10.70 0.89
N LYS A 217 2.98 11.44 1.99
CA LYS A 217 4.06 11.25 2.97
C LYS A 217 3.90 9.91 3.68
N THR A 218 2.70 9.62 4.17
CA THR A 218 2.36 8.35 4.82
C THR A 218 0.84 8.17 4.95
N ILE A 219 0.41 6.91 5.16
CA ILE A 219 -0.98 6.57 5.49
C ILE A 219 -0.98 5.86 6.85
N THR A 220 -1.62 6.48 7.84
CA THR A 220 -1.77 5.90 9.19
C THR A 220 -3.13 5.26 9.35
N ILE A 221 -3.16 3.98 9.71
CA ILE A 221 -4.39 3.24 10.00
C ILE A 221 -4.75 3.40 11.47
N LYS A 222 -6.01 3.75 11.73
CA LYS A 222 -6.62 3.75 13.06
C LYS A 222 -7.69 2.66 13.10
N SER A 223 -7.87 2.04 14.26
CA SER A 223 -8.94 1.07 14.54
C SER A 223 -9.48 1.33 15.94
N ASP A 224 -10.79 1.36 16.09
CA ASP A 224 -11.51 1.55 17.35
C ASP A 224 -12.21 0.27 17.77
#